data_d578e01dc7e0c585d10fdff6d01d783b
#
_entry.id   d578e01dc7e0c585d10fdff6d01d783b
#
_cell.length_a   1.000
_cell.length_b   1.000
_cell.length_c   1.000
_cell.angle_alpha   90.00
_cell.angle_beta   90.00
_cell.angle_gamma   90.00
#
_symmetry.space_group_name_H-M   'P 1'
#
loop_
_entity.id
_entity.type
_entity.pdbx_description
1 polymer ?
#
loop_
_entity_poly.entity_id
_entity_poly.type
_entity_poly.pdbx_seq_one_letter_code
_entity_poly.pdbx_strand_id
1 'polypeptide(L)'
;MKYLTNDKLLIVGAGGMIGSNLVQSALMLGLTPNICLYDIYEPGVHGVYDEMEQCAVPGANLSYYAPAVEDMNDPEKVAEAAKKAFTGAKYIISSGGAPRKAGMTREDLLKGNCKIAADFGENIKKYCPDVEH
;
A
#
# COMPACT_ATOMS: atom_id res chain seq x y z
N MET A 1 1.22 -6.08 -23.74
CA MET A 1 2.26 -6.46 -22.76
C MET A 1 1.90 -7.81 -22.16
N LYS A 2 2.87 -8.68 -21.97
CA LYS A 2 2.66 -9.97 -21.31
C LYS A 2 3.05 -9.82 -19.85
N TYR A 3 2.09 -10.03 -18.95
CA TYR A 3 2.32 -10.00 -17.52
C TYR A 3 2.81 -11.36 -17.00
N LEU A 4 3.59 -11.33 -15.92
CA LEU A 4 4.16 -12.52 -15.29
C LEU A 4 3.06 -13.33 -14.57
N THR A 5 2.12 -12.66 -13.91
CA THR A 5 0.95 -13.25 -13.25
C THR A 5 -0.26 -12.33 -13.41
N ASN A 6 -1.45 -12.82 -13.06
CA ASN A 6 -2.66 -12.01 -12.95
C ASN A 6 -3.10 -11.80 -11.49
N ASP A 7 -2.28 -12.25 -10.54
CA ASP A 7 -2.60 -12.12 -9.12
C ASP A 7 -2.47 -10.67 -8.65
N LYS A 8 -3.23 -10.32 -7.62
CA LYS A 8 -3.20 -8.99 -7.03
C LYS A 8 -1.90 -8.76 -6.25
N LEU A 9 -1.19 -7.69 -6.62
CA LEU A 9 -0.08 -7.13 -5.87
C LEU A 9 -0.55 -5.92 -5.09
N LEU A 10 -0.39 -5.95 -3.78
CA LEU A 10 -0.64 -4.82 -2.90
C LEU A 10 0.68 -4.14 -2.53
N ILE A 11 0.74 -2.83 -2.70
CA ILE A 11 1.86 -2.00 -2.25
C ILE A 11 1.37 -1.10 -1.11
N VAL A 12 1.88 -1.36 0.10
CA VAL A 12 1.57 -0.62 1.32
C VAL A 12 2.60 0.50 1.49
N GLY A 13 2.13 1.70 1.82
CA GLY A 13 2.97 2.89 1.83
C GLY A 13 3.22 3.45 0.42
N ALA A 14 2.27 3.23 -0.48
CA ALA A 14 2.40 3.56 -1.90
C ALA A 14 2.49 5.05 -2.19
N GLY A 15 1.99 5.91 -1.30
CA GLY A 15 2.11 7.37 -1.41
C GLY A 15 3.50 7.93 -1.05
N GLY A 16 4.38 7.11 -0.48
CA GLY A 16 5.74 7.50 -0.13
C GLY A 16 6.72 7.40 -1.29
N MET A 17 7.94 7.91 -1.10
CA MET A 17 8.98 7.91 -2.14
C MET A 17 9.37 6.49 -2.58
N ILE A 18 9.50 5.56 -1.65
CA ILE A 18 9.84 4.17 -1.99
C ILE A 18 8.64 3.48 -2.61
N GLY A 19 7.46 3.61 -2.01
CA GLY A 19 6.24 2.97 -2.47
C GLY A 19 5.85 3.37 -3.89
N SER A 20 5.91 4.65 -4.23
CA SER A 20 5.61 5.14 -5.58
C SER A 20 6.56 4.57 -6.63
N ASN A 21 7.85 4.49 -6.32
CA ASN A 21 8.83 3.84 -7.21
C ASN A 21 8.59 2.34 -7.37
N LEU A 22 8.10 1.66 -6.33
CA LEU A 22 7.72 0.25 -6.42
C LEU A 22 6.53 0.03 -7.35
N VAL A 23 5.52 0.91 -7.30
CA VAL A 23 4.38 0.87 -8.23
C VAL A 23 4.85 1.01 -9.67
N GLN A 24 5.64 2.04 -9.96
CA GLN A 24 6.21 2.27 -11.29
C GLN A 24 7.03 1.07 -11.77
N SER A 25 7.91 0.56 -10.91
CA SER A 25 8.75 -0.59 -11.25
C SER A 25 7.92 -1.84 -11.56
N ALA A 26 6.89 -2.12 -10.77
CA ALA A 26 6.02 -3.27 -10.99
C ALA A 26 5.28 -3.19 -12.33
N LEU A 27 4.82 -1.99 -12.71
CA LEU A 27 4.21 -1.73 -14.01
C LEU A 27 5.21 -1.90 -15.16
N MET A 28 6.37 -1.29 -15.06
CA MET A 28 7.40 -1.35 -16.12
C MET A 28 7.94 -2.76 -16.34
N LEU A 29 8.05 -3.54 -15.28
CA LEU A 29 8.49 -4.94 -15.33
C LEU A 29 7.38 -5.90 -15.79
N GLY A 30 6.14 -5.43 -15.86
CA GLY A 30 5.00 -6.27 -16.22
C GLY A 30 4.75 -7.42 -15.23
N LEU A 31 4.90 -7.15 -13.94
CA LEU A 31 4.73 -8.20 -12.93
C LEU A 31 3.30 -8.72 -12.89
N THR A 32 2.33 -7.83 -12.77
CA THR A 32 0.90 -8.13 -12.81
C THR A 32 0.14 -6.90 -13.32
N PRO A 33 -1.01 -7.07 -14.00
CA PRO A 33 -1.88 -5.95 -14.32
C PRO A 33 -2.60 -5.41 -13.08
N ASN A 34 -2.80 -6.23 -12.04
CA ASN A 34 -3.64 -5.92 -10.89
C ASN A 34 -2.80 -5.39 -9.73
N ILE A 35 -2.57 -4.08 -9.71
CA ILE A 35 -1.78 -3.42 -8.66
C ILE A 35 -2.70 -2.56 -7.81
N CYS A 36 -2.70 -2.80 -6.51
CA CYS A 36 -3.43 -2.03 -5.52
C CYS A 36 -2.47 -1.20 -4.68
N LEU A 37 -2.74 0.10 -4.59
CA LEU A 37 -1.99 1.04 -3.78
C LEU A 37 -2.72 1.26 -2.45
N TYR A 38 -2.01 1.23 -1.34
CA TYR A 38 -2.57 1.54 -0.03
C TYR A 38 -1.67 2.49 0.75
N ASP A 39 -2.26 3.50 1.31
CA ASP A 39 -1.61 4.41 2.26
C ASP A 39 -2.64 4.95 3.25
N ILE A 40 -2.18 5.49 4.37
CA ILE A 40 -3.03 6.21 5.33
C ILE A 40 -3.23 7.68 4.94
N TYR A 41 -2.39 8.21 4.06
CA TYR A 41 -2.46 9.59 3.58
C TYR A 41 -3.01 9.63 2.15
N GLU A 42 -4.32 9.86 2.04
CA GLU A 42 -5.07 9.80 0.79
C GLU A 42 -4.49 10.69 -0.32
N PRO A 43 -4.15 11.99 -0.08
CA PRO A 43 -3.66 12.83 -1.17
C PRO A 43 -2.36 12.33 -1.80
N GLY A 44 -1.50 11.69 -1.02
CA GLY A 44 -0.25 11.12 -1.52
C GLY A 44 -0.49 9.92 -2.43
N VAL A 45 -1.28 8.95 -1.98
CA VAL A 45 -1.54 7.74 -2.76
C VAL A 45 -2.43 8.02 -3.98
N HIS A 46 -3.36 8.95 -3.87
CA HIS A 46 -4.19 9.40 -5.00
C HIS A 46 -3.32 10.03 -6.11
N GLY A 47 -2.37 10.90 -5.71
CA GLY A 47 -1.44 11.49 -6.68
C GLY A 47 -0.61 10.44 -7.42
N VAL A 48 -0.09 9.44 -6.72
CA VAL A 48 0.65 8.34 -7.34
C VAL A 48 -0.25 7.52 -8.27
N TYR A 49 -1.47 7.23 -7.85
CA TYR A 49 -2.45 6.54 -8.68
C TYR A 49 -2.71 7.29 -10.00
N ASP A 50 -2.97 8.59 -9.93
CA ASP A 50 -3.22 9.42 -11.11
C ASP A 50 -2.01 9.46 -12.05
N GLU A 51 -0.80 9.59 -11.52
CA GLU A 51 0.43 9.55 -12.32
C GLU A 51 0.59 8.21 -13.05
N MET A 52 0.31 7.11 -12.38
CA MET A 52 0.45 5.77 -12.98
C MET A 52 -0.66 5.48 -14.00
N GLU A 53 -1.89 5.95 -13.77
CA GLU A 53 -2.98 5.86 -14.75
C GLU A 53 -2.64 6.64 -16.03
N GLN A 54 -2.04 7.83 -15.89
CA GLN A 54 -1.60 8.64 -17.04
C GLN A 54 -0.50 7.99 -17.86
N CYS A 55 0.26 7.05 -17.31
CA CYS A 55 1.24 6.26 -18.06
C CYS A 55 0.58 5.33 -19.09
N ALA A 56 -0.70 5.08 -18.97
CA ALA A 56 -1.51 4.27 -19.90
C ALA A 56 -0.85 2.91 -20.26
N VAL A 57 -0.30 2.23 -19.24
CA VAL A 57 0.34 0.94 -19.43
C VAL A 57 -0.69 -0.10 -19.90
N PRO A 58 -0.47 -0.76 -21.06
CA PRO A 58 -1.47 -1.63 -21.64
C PRO A 58 -1.92 -2.76 -20.72
N GLY A 59 -3.24 -2.83 -20.45
CA GLY A 59 -3.86 -3.86 -19.63
C GLY A 59 -3.71 -3.67 -18.12
N ALA A 60 -3.04 -2.59 -17.67
CA ALA A 60 -2.95 -2.27 -16.26
C ALA A 60 -4.34 -2.01 -15.66
N ASN A 61 -4.57 -2.54 -14.47
CA ASN A 61 -5.76 -2.38 -13.67
C ASN A 61 -5.34 -1.94 -12.28
N LEU A 62 -5.29 -0.62 -12.11
CA LEU A 62 -4.84 0.01 -10.86
C LEU A 62 -6.03 0.29 -9.96
N SER A 63 -5.79 0.21 -8.68
CA SER A 63 -6.72 0.65 -7.64
C SER A 63 -5.96 1.29 -6.49
N TYR A 64 -6.60 2.18 -5.75
CA TYR A 64 -6.03 2.69 -4.52
C TYR A 64 -7.07 2.78 -3.41
N TYR A 65 -6.63 2.65 -2.18
CA TYR A 65 -7.46 2.79 -1.00
C TYR A 65 -6.69 3.55 0.09
N ALA A 66 -7.37 4.47 0.71
CA ALA A 66 -6.92 5.21 1.87
C ALA A 66 -8.15 5.70 2.65
N PRO A 67 -8.05 5.94 3.96
CA PRO A 67 -9.09 6.70 4.66
C PRO A 67 -9.10 8.13 4.13
N ALA A 68 -10.25 8.80 4.19
CA ALA A 68 -10.32 10.23 3.91
C ALA A 68 -9.42 11.00 4.90
N VAL A 69 -8.94 12.18 4.52
CA VAL A 69 -8.01 12.96 5.35
C VAL A 69 -8.59 13.24 6.74
N GLU A 70 -9.87 13.57 6.83
CA GLU A 70 -10.60 13.79 8.08
C GLU A 70 -10.75 12.51 8.93
N ASP A 71 -10.70 11.34 8.29
CA ASP A 71 -10.91 10.03 8.90
C ASP A 71 -9.60 9.29 9.23
N MET A 72 -8.45 9.89 8.99
CA MET A 72 -7.13 9.23 9.19
C MET A 72 -6.91 8.72 10.62
N ASN A 73 -7.56 9.33 11.60
CA ASN A 73 -7.46 8.94 13.01
C ASN A 73 -8.67 8.10 13.48
N ASP A 74 -9.63 7.80 12.60
CA ASP A 74 -10.77 6.94 12.88
C ASP A 74 -10.40 5.47 12.61
N PRO A 75 -10.29 4.62 13.65
CA PRO A 75 -9.88 3.22 13.47
C PRO A 75 -10.82 2.41 12.57
N GLU A 76 -12.12 2.72 12.56
CA GLU A 76 -13.10 2.01 11.73
C GLU A 76 -12.91 2.35 10.25
N LYS A 77 -12.68 3.62 9.93
CA LYS A 77 -12.44 4.09 8.56
C LYS A 77 -11.11 3.59 8.02
N VAL A 78 -10.07 3.61 8.84
CA VAL A 78 -8.77 3.04 8.49
C VAL A 78 -8.89 1.53 8.24
N ALA A 79 -9.62 0.81 9.10
CA ALA A 79 -9.85 -0.63 8.92
C ALA A 79 -10.68 -0.94 7.66
N GLU A 80 -11.65 -0.11 7.31
CA GLU A 80 -12.43 -0.26 6.08
C GLU A 80 -11.57 -0.12 4.83
N ALA A 81 -10.72 0.90 4.77
CA ALA A 81 -9.77 1.10 3.68
C ALA A 81 -8.78 -0.07 3.58
N ALA A 82 -8.22 -0.51 4.71
CA ALA A 82 -7.32 -1.65 4.78
C ALA A 82 -8.00 -2.94 4.28
N LYS A 83 -9.23 -3.20 4.70
CA LYS A 83 -10.00 -4.36 4.23
C LYS A 83 -10.12 -4.39 2.70
N LYS A 84 -10.46 -3.27 2.09
CA LYS A 84 -10.57 -3.15 0.62
C LYS A 84 -9.21 -3.38 -0.06
N ALA A 85 -8.16 -2.84 0.49
CA ALA A 85 -6.81 -2.96 -0.06
C ALA A 85 -6.25 -4.38 0.05
N PHE A 86 -6.32 -4.98 1.23
CA PHE A 86 -5.71 -6.29 1.51
C PHE A 86 -6.49 -7.48 0.94
N THR A 87 -7.82 -7.36 0.82
CA THR A 87 -8.65 -8.47 0.33
C THR A 87 -8.20 -8.95 -1.05
N GLY A 88 -7.92 -10.25 -1.16
CA GLY A 88 -7.51 -10.90 -2.41
C GLY A 88 -6.05 -10.70 -2.79
N ALA A 89 -5.23 -10.02 -1.99
CA ALA A 89 -3.82 -9.86 -2.28
C ALA A 89 -3.08 -11.20 -2.19
N LYS A 90 -2.31 -11.52 -3.22
CA LYS A 90 -1.41 -12.69 -3.26
C LYS A 90 0.03 -12.31 -2.97
N TYR A 91 0.41 -11.10 -3.34
CA TYR A 91 1.73 -10.54 -3.12
C TYR A 91 1.59 -9.19 -2.44
N ILE A 92 2.40 -8.94 -1.42
CA ILE A 92 2.37 -7.68 -0.68
C ILE A 92 3.80 -7.18 -0.50
N ILE A 93 4.01 -5.93 -0.86
CA ILE A 93 5.25 -5.20 -0.57
C ILE A 93 4.91 -4.07 0.38
N SER A 94 5.55 -4.04 1.54
CA SER A 94 5.36 -2.97 2.51
C SER A 94 6.58 -2.07 2.60
N SER A 95 6.38 -0.81 2.29
CA SER A 95 7.33 0.29 2.57
C SER A 95 6.79 1.25 3.62
N GLY A 96 5.69 0.87 4.26
CA GLY A 96 5.04 1.67 5.30
C GLY A 96 5.88 1.77 6.55
N GLY A 97 5.86 2.96 7.15
CA GLY A 97 6.54 3.24 8.40
C GLY A 97 6.55 4.74 8.66
N ALA A 98 6.65 5.11 9.94
CA ALA A 98 6.76 6.51 10.33
C ALA A 98 8.22 6.96 10.30
N PRO A 99 8.52 8.12 9.69
CA PRO A 99 9.85 8.69 9.73
C PRO A 99 10.19 9.24 11.12
N ARG A 100 11.46 9.30 11.43
CA ARG A 100 11.93 9.96 12.66
C ARG A 100 11.65 11.45 12.59
N LYS A 101 10.98 11.97 13.62
CA LYS A 101 10.74 13.40 13.80
C LYS A 101 11.73 14.00 14.79
N ALA A 102 11.90 15.32 14.72
CA ALA A 102 12.72 16.04 15.69
C ALA A 102 12.23 15.78 17.12
N GLY A 103 13.16 15.53 18.05
CA GLY A 103 12.85 15.22 19.44
C GLY A 103 12.49 13.75 19.72
N MET A 104 12.33 12.90 18.71
CA MET A 104 12.11 11.47 18.90
C MET A 104 13.41 10.73 19.17
N THR A 105 13.39 9.85 20.18
CA THR A 105 14.45 8.87 20.40
C THR A 105 14.33 7.70 19.40
N ARG A 106 15.39 6.91 19.25
CA ARG A 106 15.33 5.68 18.45
C ARG A 106 14.31 4.67 19.02
N GLU A 107 14.17 4.66 20.34
CA GLU A 107 13.22 3.80 21.03
C GLU A 107 11.77 4.20 20.74
N ASP A 108 11.46 5.50 20.72
CA ASP A 108 10.13 6.01 20.36
C ASP A 108 9.78 5.62 18.91
N LEU A 109 10.73 5.76 17.99
CA LEU A 109 10.57 5.36 16.60
C LEU A 109 10.33 3.86 16.46
N LEU A 110 11.10 3.05 17.20
CA LEU A 110 10.94 1.59 17.22
C LEU A 110 9.55 1.19 17.70
N LYS A 111 9.07 1.74 18.82
CA LYS A 111 7.74 1.46 19.37
C LYS A 111 6.63 1.78 18.37
N GLY A 112 6.70 2.95 17.72
CA GLY A 112 5.73 3.36 16.71
C GLY A 112 5.71 2.42 15.50
N ASN A 113 6.88 2.08 14.97
CA ASN A 113 6.99 1.18 13.82
C ASN A 113 6.65 -0.28 14.15
N CYS A 114 6.91 -0.74 15.36
CA CYS A 114 6.45 -2.06 15.83
C CYS A 114 4.92 -2.16 15.83
N LYS A 115 4.22 -1.10 16.26
CA LYS A 115 2.77 -1.07 16.18
C LYS A 115 2.27 -1.13 14.75
N ILE A 116 2.87 -0.34 13.84
CA ILE A 116 2.53 -0.36 12.41
C ILE A 116 2.73 -1.77 11.82
N ALA A 117 3.84 -2.43 12.16
CA ALA A 117 4.12 -3.78 11.71
C ALA A 117 3.13 -4.81 12.27
N ALA A 118 2.71 -4.66 13.53
CA ALA A 118 1.69 -5.53 14.13
C ALA A 118 0.33 -5.35 13.45
N ASP A 119 -0.11 -4.12 13.22
CA ASP A 119 -1.37 -3.81 12.52
C ASP A 119 -1.33 -4.36 11.09
N PHE A 120 -0.20 -4.27 10.42
CA PHE A 120 0.02 -4.86 9.09
C PHE A 120 -0.15 -6.39 9.12
N GLY A 121 0.47 -7.07 10.08
CA GLY A 121 0.32 -8.51 10.25
C GLY A 121 -1.12 -8.94 10.55
N GLU A 122 -1.85 -8.20 11.36
CA GLU A 122 -3.27 -8.45 11.65
C GLU A 122 -4.14 -8.27 10.39
N ASN A 123 -3.87 -7.27 9.56
CA ASN A 123 -4.57 -7.05 8.29
C ASN A 123 -4.36 -8.23 7.33
N ILE A 124 -3.13 -8.75 7.23
CA ILE A 124 -2.83 -9.94 6.42
C ILE A 124 -3.65 -11.12 6.92
N LYS A 125 -3.55 -11.43 8.19
CA LYS A 125 -4.26 -12.56 8.81
C LYS A 125 -5.76 -12.48 8.61
N LYS A 126 -6.33 -11.29 8.70
CA LYS A 126 -7.78 -11.06 8.65
C LYS A 126 -8.34 -11.01 7.25
N TYR A 127 -7.64 -10.36 6.31
CA TYR A 127 -8.19 -10.03 5.00
C TYR A 127 -7.58 -10.79 3.82
N CYS A 128 -6.38 -11.31 3.96
CA CYS A 128 -5.71 -12.08 2.90
C CYS A 128 -4.89 -13.25 3.46
N PRO A 129 -5.53 -14.19 4.18
CA PRO A 129 -4.82 -15.34 4.78
C PRO A 129 -4.13 -16.23 3.75
N ASP A 130 -4.51 -16.15 2.47
CA ASP A 130 -3.96 -16.92 1.36
C ASP A 130 -2.81 -16.19 0.64
N VAL A 131 -2.25 -15.13 1.23
CA VAL A 131 -1.09 -14.42 0.68
C VAL A 131 0.10 -15.39 0.52
N GLU A 132 0.83 -15.29 -0.60
CA GLU A 132 1.98 -16.15 -0.86
C GLU A 132 3.29 -15.52 -0.39
N HIS A 133 3.45 -14.20 -0.60
CA HIS A 133 4.63 -13.42 -0.22
C HIS A 133 4.26 -12.00 0.20
#